data_e8c8fbd65493a6bc5b3dea98577a3e12
#
_entry.id   e8c8fbd65493a6bc5b3dea98577a3e12
#
_cell.length_a   1.000
_cell.length_b   1.000
_cell.length_c   1.000
_cell.angle_alpha   90.00
_cell.angle_beta   90.00
_cell.angle_gamma   90.00
#
_symmetry.space_group_name_H-M   'P 1'
#
loop_
_entity.id
_entity.type
_entity.pdbx_description
1 polymer ?
#
loop_
_entity_poly.entity_id
_entity_poly.type
_entity_poly.pdbx_seq_one_letter_code
_entity_poly.pdbx_strand_id
1 'polypeptide(L)'
;PSHYGRLCPIHTPEGPNIGLVGHLASYARVNEYGFIETPYFKIKRNPENKAENITGEIARADILNPKTQKVIVQAGQTITSELAKNIAAVSELQTIPVKPRITKEIDYLTAFQNDKYITAANTIPLDEHGYFINETAEVRRYGEPEIDSVNNIDYLDIAPQQIISIATSLIPFLDKQRFPVNIAS
;
A
#
# COMPACT_ATOMS: atom_id res chain seq x y z
N PRO A 1 -14.24 -9.26 -3.76
CA PRO A 1 -15.20 -8.68 -4.69
C PRO A 1 -14.73 -7.34 -5.24
N SER A 2 -15.04 -7.07 -6.50
CA SER A 2 -14.61 -5.85 -7.22
C SER A 2 -15.15 -4.54 -6.63
N HIS A 3 -16.14 -4.61 -5.74
CA HIS A 3 -16.73 -3.43 -5.09
C HIS A 3 -16.08 -3.05 -3.76
N TYR A 4 -15.15 -3.87 -3.26
CA TYR A 4 -14.48 -3.55 -2.01
C TYR A 4 -13.74 -2.22 -2.08
N GLY A 5 -14.06 -1.32 -1.13
CA GLY A 5 -13.48 0.02 -1.04
C GLY A 5 -13.88 0.99 -2.17
N ARG A 6 -14.73 0.57 -3.13
CA ARG A 6 -15.15 1.37 -4.28
C ARG A 6 -16.56 1.89 -4.17
N LEU A 7 -17.45 1.10 -3.58
CA LEU A 7 -18.83 1.49 -3.33
C LEU A 7 -19.07 1.56 -1.83
N CYS A 8 -19.87 2.56 -1.42
CA CYS A 8 -20.26 2.69 -0.03
C CYS A 8 -21.25 1.57 0.34
N PRO A 9 -20.92 0.70 1.31
CA PRO A 9 -21.81 -0.41 1.67
C PRO A 9 -23.05 0.01 2.45
N ILE A 10 -23.07 1.23 2.97
CA ILE A 10 -24.14 1.75 3.85
C ILE A 10 -25.02 2.74 3.11
N HIS A 11 -24.46 3.52 2.18
CA HIS A 11 -25.17 4.60 1.49
C HIS A 11 -25.90 4.06 0.26
N THR A 12 -27.15 3.66 0.44
CA THR A 12 -28.06 3.26 -0.63
C THR A 12 -29.37 4.03 -0.48
N PRO A 13 -30.13 4.28 -1.60
CA PRO A 13 -31.44 4.90 -1.50
C PRO A 13 -32.42 3.99 -0.77
N GLU A 14 -33.30 4.58 0.02
CA GLU A 14 -34.39 3.86 0.68
C GLU A 14 -35.53 3.56 -0.31
N GLY A 15 -36.34 2.51 0.01
CA GLY A 15 -37.51 2.14 -0.75
C GLY A 15 -37.23 1.21 -1.93
N PRO A 16 -38.02 1.30 -3.05
CA PRO A 16 -37.95 0.35 -4.16
C PRO A 16 -36.60 0.26 -4.85
N ASN A 17 -35.77 1.30 -4.73
CA ASN A 17 -34.45 1.37 -5.35
C ASN A 17 -33.32 0.91 -4.41
N ILE A 18 -33.65 0.36 -3.26
CA ILE A 18 -32.64 -0.11 -2.29
C ILE A 18 -31.76 -1.19 -2.93
N GLY A 19 -30.44 -0.98 -2.88
CA GLY A 19 -29.46 -1.90 -3.47
C GLY A 19 -29.33 -1.79 -5.01
N LEU A 20 -30.17 -1.02 -5.70
CA LEU A 20 -30.11 -0.84 -7.15
C LEU A 20 -29.17 0.31 -7.56
N VAL A 21 -28.98 1.29 -6.69
CA VAL A 21 -28.08 2.41 -6.92
C VAL A 21 -26.94 2.34 -5.93
N GLY A 22 -25.73 2.13 -6.43
CA GLY A 22 -24.51 2.17 -5.64
C GLY A 22 -23.93 3.58 -5.56
N HIS A 23 -23.40 3.93 -4.38
CA HIS A 23 -22.67 5.17 -4.16
C HIS A 23 -21.19 4.86 -3.95
N LEU A 24 -20.32 5.76 -4.43
CA LEU A 24 -18.88 5.63 -4.21
C LEU A 24 -18.57 5.76 -2.72
N ALA A 25 -17.66 4.94 -2.22
CA ALA A 25 -17.06 5.16 -0.92
C ALA A 25 -16.39 6.54 -0.91
N SER A 26 -16.39 7.22 0.25
CA SER A 26 -15.93 8.61 0.38
C SER A 26 -14.48 8.84 -0.04
N TYR A 27 -13.67 7.80 -0.09
CA TYR A 27 -12.26 7.80 -0.49
C TYR A 27 -12.00 7.22 -1.88
N ALA A 28 -13.04 6.68 -2.55
CA ALA A 28 -12.94 6.24 -3.93
C ALA A 28 -13.10 7.44 -4.88
N ARG A 29 -12.49 7.36 -6.04
CA ARG A 29 -12.61 8.36 -7.10
C ARG A 29 -12.85 7.71 -8.45
N VAL A 30 -13.31 8.49 -9.42
CA VAL A 30 -13.41 8.07 -10.82
C VAL A 30 -12.22 8.66 -11.58
N ASN A 31 -11.49 7.83 -12.33
CA ASN A 31 -10.37 8.30 -13.13
C ASN A 31 -10.82 8.90 -14.48
N GLU A 32 -9.87 9.41 -15.26
CA GLU A 32 -10.14 10.03 -16.57
C GLU A 32 -10.80 9.08 -17.59
N TYR A 33 -10.67 7.76 -17.39
CA TYR A 33 -11.28 6.73 -18.25
C TYR A 33 -12.66 6.26 -17.76
N GLY A 34 -13.17 6.81 -16.65
CA GLY A 34 -14.45 6.45 -16.06
C GLY A 34 -14.41 5.23 -15.11
N PHE A 35 -13.22 4.71 -14.77
CA PHE A 35 -13.08 3.62 -13.82
C PHE A 35 -12.99 4.12 -12.38
N ILE A 36 -13.60 3.36 -11.46
CA ILE A 36 -13.54 3.63 -10.03
C ILE A 36 -12.20 3.14 -9.49
N GLU A 37 -11.48 4.03 -8.81
CA GLU A 37 -10.21 3.75 -8.15
C GLU A 37 -10.33 3.89 -6.63
N THR A 38 -9.59 3.04 -5.91
CA THR A 38 -9.48 3.08 -4.46
C THR A 38 -8.03 3.32 -4.06
N PRO A 39 -7.77 4.18 -3.07
CA PRO A 39 -6.42 4.44 -2.59
C PRO A 39 -5.90 3.35 -1.66
N TYR A 40 -4.61 3.09 -1.76
CA TYR A 40 -3.87 2.17 -0.89
C TYR A 40 -2.55 2.79 -0.47
N PHE A 41 -2.06 2.43 0.71
CA PHE A 41 -0.68 2.70 1.07
C PHE A 41 0.24 1.69 0.39
N LYS A 42 1.25 2.20 -0.29
CA LYS A 42 2.27 1.38 -0.94
C LYS A 42 3.21 0.78 0.09
N ILE A 43 3.45 -0.53 -0.02
CA ILE A 43 4.48 -1.23 0.74
C ILE A 43 5.77 -1.22 -0.08
N LYS A 44 6.84 -0.72 0.51
CA LYS A 44 8.17 -0.74 -0.09
C LYS A 44 8.81 -2.09 0.19
N ARG A 45 8.93 -2.92 -0.83
CA ARG A 45 9.53 -4.26 -0.73
C ARG A 45 10.53 -4.60 -1.83
N ASN A 46 10.37 -4.04 -3.02
CA ASN A 46 11.27 -4.22 -4.16
C ASN A 46 11.49 -2.87 -4.87
N PRO A 47 12.12 -1.87 -4.21
CA PRO A 47 12.39 -0.59 -4.83
C PRO A 47 13.32 -0.74 -6.03
N GLU A 48 13.23 0.20 -6.97
CA GLU A 48 14.20 0.32 -8.05
C GLU A 48 15.62 0.47 -7.50
N ASN A 49 16.58 -0.09 -8.22
CA ASN A 49 18.00 -0.01 -7.87
C ASN A 49 18.55 1.40 -8.07
N LYS A 50 18.21 2.28 -7.16
CA LYS A 50 18.77 3.64 -7.02
C LYS A 50 19.23 3.84 -5.60
N ALA A 51 20.39 4.43 -5.41
CA ALA A 51 20.97 4.60 -4.06
C ALA A 51 19.99 5.29 -3.10
N GLU A 52 19.28 6.31 -3.57
CA GLU A 52 18.28 7.05 -2.79
C GLU A 52 17.09 6.19 -2.32
N ASN A 53 16.74 5.17 -3.11
CA ASN A 53 15.59 4.30 -2.82
C ASN A 53 15.92 3.19 -1.82
N ILE A 54 17.17 2.79 -1.75
CA ILE A 54 17.60 1.60 -0.99
C ILE A 54 18.45 1.93 0.25
N THR A 55 18.93 3.16 0.38
CA THR A 55 19.70 3.59 1.55
C THR A 55 18.84 3.52 2.82
N GLY A 56 19.37 2.87 3.86
CA GLY A 56 18.67 2.71 5.14
C GLY A 56 17.68 1.54 5.18
N GLU A 57 17.40 0.90 4.06
CA GLU A 57 16.55 -0.29 4.02
C GLU A 57 17.30 -1.53 4.51
N ILE A 58 16.56 -2.54 4.95
CA ILE A 58 17.11 -3.82 5.38
C ILE A 58 16.97 -4.81 4.22
N ALA A 59 18.04 -5.47 3.84
CA ALA A 59 18.00 -6.49 2.79
C ALA A 59 17.13 -7.68 3.24
N ARG A 60 16.16 -8.09 2.40
CA ARG A 60 15.30 -9.26 2.65
C ARG A 60 15.99 -10.57 2.26
N ALA A 61 16.88 -10.50 1.31
CA ALA A 61 17.66 -11.62 0.81
C ALA A 61 19.09 -11.18 0.52
N ASP A 62 20.00 -12.12 0.32
CA ASP A 62 21.36 -11.80 -0.11
C ASP A 62 21.33 -11.09 -1.46
N ILE A 63 22.01 -9.96 -1.55
CA ILE A 63 22.15 -9.19 -2.78
C ILE A 63 23.51 -9.53 -3.37
N LEU A 64 23.50 -10.20 -4.51
CA LEU A 64 24.67 -10.69 -5.20
C LEU A 64 24.99 -9.82 -6.42
N ASN A 65 26.28 -9.65 -6.69
CA ASN A 65 26.70 -9.12 -7.98
C ASN A 65 26.51 -10.22 -9.05
N PRO A 66 25.66 -10.03 -10.08
CA PRO A 66 25.37 -11.06 -11.06
C PRO A 66 26.59 -11.57 -11.84
N LYS A 67 27.60 -10.72 -12.01
CA LYS A 67 28.83 -11.06 -12.77
C LYS A 67 29.84 -11.84 -11.94
N THR A 68 30.03 -11.42 -10.69
CA THR A 68 31.07 -12.00 -9.83
C THR A 68 30.55 -13.04 -8.87
N GLN A 69 29.22 -13.14 -8.71
CA GLN A 69 28.53 -13.99 -7.73
C GLN A 69 28.93 -13.70 -6.27
N LYS A 70 29.58 -12.57 -6.04
CA LYS A 70 29.93 -12.13 -4.67
C LYS A 70 28.74 -11.47 -4.00
N VAL A 71 28.55 -11.77 -2.71
CA VAL A 71 27.55 -11.14 -1.87
C VAL A 71 27.98 -9.69 -1.59
N ILE A 72 27.13 -8.73 -1.96
CA ILE A 72 27.33 -7.31 -1.65
C ILE A 72 26.75 -7.01 -0.28
N VAL A 73 25.53 -7.51 -0.03
CA VAL A 73 24.79 -7.34 1.23
C VAL A 73 24.14 -8.66 1.59
N GLN A 74 24.27 -9.06 2.85
CA GLN A 74 23.59 -10.27 3.37
C GLN A 74 22.15 -9.96 3.78
N ALA A 75 21.29 -10.98 3.73
CA ALA A 75 19.92 -10.89 4.27
C ALA A 75 19.94 -10.43 5.74
N GLY A 76 19.06 -9.50 6.08
CA GLY A 76 18.98 -8.91 7.42
C GLY A 76 19.95 -7.74 7.68
N GLN A 77 20.86 -7.48 6.77
CA GLN A 77 21.81 -6.36 6.89
C GLN A 77 21.17 -5.06 6.43
N THR A 78 21.43 -3.97 7.14
CA THR A 78 21.04 -2.63 6.73
C THR A 78 21.93 -2.14 5.59
N ILE A 79 21.31 -1.61 4.54
CA ILE A 79 22.00 -1.04 3.38
C ILE A 79 22.46 0.37 3.73
N THR A 80 23.75 0.53 3.99
CA THR A 80 24.35 1.85 4.24
C THR A 80 24.43 2.67 2.95
N SER A 81 24.67 3.98 3.06
CA SER A 81 24.82 4.85 1.89
C SER A 81 25.93 4.39 0.95
N GLU A 82 27.02 3.85 1.49
CA GLU A 82 28.12 3.31 0.70
C GLU A 82 27.72 2.03 -0.04
N LEU A 83 27.09 1.09 0.66
CA LEU A 83 26.57 -0.14 0.07
C LEU A 83 25.52 0.15 -1.01
N ALA A 84 24.65 1.14 -0.75
CA ALA A 84 23.64 1.57 -1.72
C ALA A 84 24.25 2.06 -3.03
N LYS A 85 25.32 2.84 -2.97
CA LYS A 85 26.06 3.29 -4.16
C LYS A 85 26.70 2.11 -4.92
N ASN A 86 27.28 1.17 -4.20
CA ASN A 86 27.86 -0.03 -4.79
C ASN A 86 26.82 -0.90 -5.49
N ILE A 87 25.63 -1.06 -4.89
CA ILE A 87 24.52 -1.80 -5.49
C ILE A 87 23.96 -1.06 -6.71
N ALA A 88 23.79 0.26 -6.60
CA ALA A 88 23.28 1.09 -7.69
C ALA A 88 24.20 1.11 -8.92
N ALA A 89 25.49 0.87 -8.73
CA ALA A 89 26.45 0.75 -9.84
C ALA A 89 26.26 -0.55 -10.64
N VAL A 90 25.52 -1.53 -10.13
CA VAL A 90 25.26 -2.81 -10.81
C VAL A 90 23.98 -2.69 -11.65
N SER A 91 24.14 -2.35 -12.90
CA SER A 91 23.03 -2.09 -13.84
C SER A 91 22.12 -3.29 -14.12
N GLU A 92 22.62 -4.49 -13.91
CA GLU A 92 21.89 -5.74 -14.11
C GLU A 92 20.81 -5.98 -13.01
N LEU A 93 20.98 -5.35 -11.86
CA LEU A 93 19.99 -5.39 -10.79
C LEU A 93 18.95 -4.29 -11.02
N GLN A 94 17.73 -4.68 -11.39
CA GLN A 94 16.65 -3.73 -11.66
C GLN A 94 15.96 -3.28 -10.36
N THR A 95 15.72 -4.24 -9.47
CA THR A 95 15.07 -4.02 -8.18
C THR A 95 15.85 -4.71 -7.07
N ILE A 96 15.72 -4.20 -5.87
CA ILE A 96 16.44 -4.71 -4.70
C ILE A 96 15.44 -5.24 -3.66
N PRO A 97 15.52 -6.51 -3.24
CA PRO A 97 14.62 -7.05 -2.24
C PRO A 97 14.96 -6.49 -0.85
N VAL A 98 14.05 -5.69 -0.31
CA VAL A 98 14.17 -5.13 1.04
C VAL A 98 13.07 -5.64 1.95
N LYS A 99 13.28 -5.55 3.25
CA LYS A 99 12.27 -5.89 4.25
C LYS A 99 11.05 -4.98 4.06
N PRO A 100 9.84 -5.54 3.89
CA PRO A 100 8.64 -4.75 3.61
C PRO A 100 8.32 -3.78 4.72
N ARG A 101 8.06 -2.53 4.37
CA ARG A 101 7.55 -1.52 5.28
C ARG A 101 6.53 -0.63 4.62
N ILE A 102 5.61 -0.10 5.41
CA ILE A 102 4.65 0.88 4.94
C ILE A 102 5.36 2.17 4.52
N THR A 103 4.87 2.79 3.47
CA THR A 103 5.29 4.14 3.05
C THR A 103 4.12 5.11 3.16
N LYS A 104 4.41 6.39 3.02
CA LYS A 104 3.37 7.44 2.92
C LYS A 104 2.85 7.62 1.50
N GLU A 105 3.36 6.88 0.54
CA GLU A 105 2.91 6.90 -0.84
C GLU A 105 1.53 6.25 -0.95
N ILE A 106 0.63 6.94 -1.65
CA ILE A 106 -0.72 6.47 -1.91
C ILE A 106 -0.86 6.25 -3.40
N ASP A 107 -1.20 5.02 -3.77
CA ASP A 107 -1.55 4.66 -5.13
C ASP A 107 -3.05 4.38 -5.22
N TYR A 108 -3.67 4.89 -6.28
CA TYR A 108 -5.07 4.62 -6.58
C TYR A 108 -5.16 3.48 -7.58
N LEU A 109 -5.85 2.42 -7.21
CA LEU A 109 -5.98 1.22 -8.02
C LEU A 109 -7.43 0.97 -8.43
N THR A 110 -7.63 0.65 -9.70
CA THR A 110 -8.88 0.09 -10.20
C THR A 110 -9.03 -1.36 -9.74
N ALA A 111 -10.24 -1.94 -9.83
CA ALA A 111 -10.45 -3.35 -9.53
C ALA A 111 -9.54 -4.27 -10.36
N PHE A 112 -9.36 -3.94 -11.64
CA PHE A 112 -8.50 -4.69 -12.55
C PHE A 112 -7.02 -4.63 -12.15
N GLN A 113 -6.54 -3.46 -11.74
CA GLN A 113 -5.17 -3.30 -11.24
C GLN A 113 -4.98 -4.01 -9.90
N ASN A 114 -5.99 -3.90 -9.01
CA ASN A 114 -5.96 -4.53 -7.70
C ASN A 114 -5.79 -6.06 -7.78
N ASP A 115 -6.35 -6.69 -8.79
CA ASP A 115 -6.20 -8.13 -9.00
C ASP A 115 -4.76 -8.57 -9.30
N LYS A 116 -3.90 -7.65 -9.71
CA LYS A 116 -2.48 -7.93 -9.97
C LYS A 116 -1.61 -7.89 -8.71
N TYR A 117 -2.13 -7.36 -7.61
CA TYR A 117 -1.40 -7.11 -6.39
C TYR A 117 -2.00 -7.86 -5.20
N ILE A 118 -1.16 -8.12 -4.22
CA ILE A 118 -1.58 -8.65 -2.93
C ILE A 118 -1.83 -7.48 -1.99
N THR A 119 -3.05 -7.38 -1.51
CA THR A 119 -3.48 -6.33 -0.59
C THR A 119 -3.84 -6.91 0.77
N ALA A 120 -3.76 -6.09 1.80
CA ALA A 120 -4.11 -6.49 3.15
C ALA A 120 -4.79 -5.36 3.92
N ALA A 121 -5.49 -5.72 4.98
CA ALA A 121 -6.14 -4.76 5.86
C ALA A 121 -5.11 -3.93 6.63
N ASN A 122 -5.45 -2.69 6.93
CA ASN A 122 -4.61 -1.78 7.72
C ASN A 122 -4.52 -2.14 9.22
N THR A 123 -5.24 -3.18 9.63
CA THR A 123 -5.24 -3.68 11.01
C THR A 123 -4.07 -4.61 11.32
N ILE A 124 -3.27 -4.97 10.32
CA ILE A 124 -2.08 -5.80 10.51
C ILE A 124 -1.08 -5.05 11.40
N PRO A 125 -0.57 -5.70 12.48
CA PRO A 125 0.36 -5.05 13.39
C PRO A 125 1.65 -4.62 12.71
N LEU A 126 2.01 -3.34 12.89
CA LEU A 126 3.25 -2.73 12.43
C LEU A 126 4.05 -2.22 13.64
N ASP A 127 5.36 -2.24 13.52
CA ASP A 127 6.23 -1.60 14.51
C ASP A 127 6.31 -0.07 14.32
N GLU A 128 7.06 0.60 15.16
CA GLU A 128 7.24 2.06 15.12
C GLU A 128 7.91 2.57 13.83
N HIS A 129 8.61 1.70 13.11
CA HIS A 129 9.29 2.00 11.86
C HIS A 129 8.48 1.61 10.62
N GLY A 130 7.29 1.04 10.81
CA GLY A 130 6.40 0.63 9.74
C GLY A 130 6.68 -0.76 9.17
N TYR A 131 7.48 -1.57 9.84
CA TYR A 131 7.69 -2.97 9.49
C TYR A 131 6.61 -3.86 10.08
N PHE A 132 6.29 -4.96 9.38
CA PHE A 132 5.36 -5.95 9.90
C PHE A 132 5.98 -6.71 11.07
N ILE A 133 5.22 -6.87 12.16
CA ILE A 133 5.64 -7.59 13.35
C ILE A 133 5.53 -9.10 13.14
N ASN A 134 4.46 -9.56 12.48
CA ASN A 134 4.21 -10.97 12.19
C ASN A 134 4.82 -11.38 10.85
N GLU A 135 5.17 -12.66 10.73
CA GLU A 135 5.71 -13.22 9.48
C GLU A 135 4.65 -13.51 8.43
N THR A 136 3.41 -13.79 8.88
CA THR A 136 2.27 -14.08 8.03
C THR A 136 1.08 -13.20 8.40
N ALA A 137 0.18 -13.00 7.45
CA ALA A 137 -1.04 -12.23 7.64
C ALA A 137 -2.14 -12.71 6.70
N GLU A 138 -3.38 -12.35 7.02
CA GLU A 138 -4.50 -12.49 6.09
C GLU A 138 -4.37 -11.42 5.01
N VAL A 139 -4.34 -11.87 3.78
CA VAL A 139 -4.21 -11.02 2.58
C VAL A 139 -5.35 -11.30 1.61
N ARG A 140 -5.51 -10.45 0.62
CA ARG A 140 -6.44 -10.67 -0.50
C ARG A 140 -5.63 -10.81 -1.79
N ARG A 141 -5.85 -11.94 -2.45
CA ARG A 141 -5.33 -12.20 -3.80
C ARG A 141 -6.52 -12.45 -4.74
N TYR A 142 -6.63 -11.70 -5.81
CA TYR A 142 -7.79 -11.72 -6.71
C TYR A 142 -9.12 -11.50 -5.95
N GLY A 143 -9.11 -10.66 -4.91
CA GLY A 143 -10.26 -10.41 -4.07
C GLY A 143 -10.62 -11.51 -3.07
N GLU A 144 -9.90 -12.63 -3.06
CA GLU A 144 -10.14 -13.77 -2.16
C GLU A 144 -9.16 -13.71 -0.98
N PRO A 145 -9.67 -13.96 0.25
CA PRO A 145 -8.82 -14.00 1.43
C PRO A 145 -7.96 -15.27 1.45
N GLU A 146 -6.70 -15.10 1.81
CA GLU A 146 -5.76 -16.19 2.06
C GLU A 146 -4.74 -15.79 3.11
N ILE A 147 -4.03 -16.76 3.69
CA ILE A 147 -2.88 -16.50 4.57
C ILE A 147 -1.61 -16.59 3.73
N ASP A 148 -0.80 -15.54 3.80
CA ASP A 148 0.47 -15.48 3.07
C ASP A 148 1.54 -14.78 3.89
N SER A 149 2.78 -14.86 3.44
CA SER A 149 3.89 -14.12 4.01
C SER A 149 3.68 -12.62 3.84
N VAL A 150 3.99 -11.85 4.89
CA VAL A 150 3.99 -10.38 4.80
C VAL A 150 4.98 -9.85 3.76
N ASN A 151 5.98 -10.64 3.39
CA ASN A 151 6.93 -10.30 2.32
C ASN A 151 6.28 -10.17 0.94
N ASN A 152 5.08 -10.70 0.76
CA ASN A 152 4.34 -10.68 -0.50
C ASN A 152 3.30 -9.55 -0.58
N ILE A 153 3.08 -8.79 0.49
CA ILE A 153 2.10 -7.71 0.51
C ILE A 153 2.61 -6.52 -0.30
N ASP A 154 1.82 -6.09 -1.27
CA ASP A 154 2.11 -4.92 -2.11
C ASP A 154 1.49 -3.63 -1.57
N TYR A 155 0.28 -3.72 -1.01
CA TYR A 155 -0.50 -2.57 -0.57
C TYR A 155 -1.28 -2.87 0.72
N LEU A 156 -1.47 -1.82 1.53
CA LEU A 156 -2.38 -1.83 2.68
C LEU A 156 -3.58 -0.93 2.43
N ASP A 157 -4.73 -1.36 2.92
CA ASP A 157 -5.92 -0.53 2.93
C ASP A 157 -5.67 0.76 3.71
N ILE A 158 -6.31 1.82 3.28
CA ILE A 158 -6.32 3.08 4.01
C ILE A 158 -7.61 3.15 4.84
N ALA A 159 -7.48 3.42 6.14
CA ALA A 159 -8.64 3.67 6.96
C ALA A 159 -9.31 5.00 6.57
N PRO A 160 -10.66 5.10 6.61
CA PRO A 160 -11.37 6.32 6.27
C PRO A 160 -10.88 7.57 7.02
N GLN A 161 -10.50 7.43 8.29
CA GLN A 161 -9.96 8.53 9.10
C GLN A 161 -8.64 9.08 8.56
N GLN A 162 -7.78 8.24 8.02
CA GLN A 162 -6.50 8.65 7.43
C GLN A 162 -6.72 9.45 6.14
N ILE A 163 -7.69 9.09 5.34
CA ILE A 163 -8.07 9.84 4.13
C ILE A 163 -8.62 11.22 4.48
N ILE A 164 -9.48 11.33 5.48
CA ILE A 164 -10.01 12.61 5.96
C ILE A 164 -8.88 13.52 6.44
N SER A 165 -7.91 12.98 7.15
CA SER A 165 -6.72 13.71 7.59
C SER A 165 -5.88 14.24 6.43
N ILE A 166 -5.70 13.44 5.36
CA ILE A 166 -4.99 13.86 4.14
C ILE A 166 -5.79 14.93 3.39
N ALA A 167 -7.09 14.74 3.24
CA ALA A 167 -7.97 15.71 2.57
C ALA A 167 -8.01 17.04 3.30
N THR A 168 -8.07 17.05 4.64
CA THR A 168 -8.01 18.27 5.45
C THR A 168 -6.68 19.00 5.34
N SER A 169 -5.58 18.31 5.16
CA SER A 169 -4.28 18.93 4.94
C SER A 169 -4.15 19.61 3.56
N LEU A 170 -4.94 19.16 2.58
CA LEU A 170 -4.97 19.72 1.22
C LEU A 170 -5.97 20.87 1.05
N ILE A 171 -6.97 20.96 1.94
CA ILE A 171 -8.04 21.96 1.88
C ILE A 171 -8.02 22.79 3.17
N PRO A 172 -7.41 23.99 3.16
CA PRO A 172 -7.11 24.76 4.38
C PRO A 172 -8.31 25.23 5.18
N PHE A 173 -9.55 25.11 4.69
CA PHE A 173 -10.77 25.56 5.35
C PHE A 173 -11.66 24.43 5.89
N LEU A 174 -11.30 23.18 5.71
CA LEU A 174 -12.08 22.03 6.19
C LEU A 174 -12.11 21.93 7.72
N ASP A 175 -11.07 22.40 8.40
CA ASP A 175 -11.01 22.44 9.88
C ASP A 175 -12.10 23.32 10.51
N LYS A 176 -12.69 24.24 9.74
CA LYS A 176 -13.77 25.12 10.21
C LYS A 176 -15.17 24.60 9.90
N GLN A 177 -15.28 23.64 9.02
CA GLN A 177 -16.55 22.98 8.78
C GLN A 177 -16.66 21.83 9.78
N ARG A 178 -17.46 22.03 10.83
CA ARG A 178 -17.92 20.93 11.66
C ARG A 178 -18.64 19.95 10.73
N PHE A 179 -17.97 18.87 10.35
CA PHE A 179 -18.68 17.72 9.85
C PHE A 179 -19.67 17.33 10.95
N PRO A 180 -20.96 17.26 10.65
CA PRO A 180 -21.86 16.64 11.59
C PRO A 180 -21.38 15.20 11.74
N VAL A 181 -20.67 14.94 12.80
CA VAL A 181 -20.38 13.58 13.25
C VAL A 181 -21.70 13.05 13.79
N ASN A 182 -22.64 12.80 12.91
CA ASN A 182 -23.71 11.87 13.18
C ASN A 182 -23.12 10.46 13.02
N ILE A 183 -22.20 10.15 13.91
CA ILE A 183 -22.01 8.78 14.31
C ILE A 183 -23.20 8.50 15.20
N ALA A 184 -24.26 8.01 14.60
CA ALA A 184 -25.34 7.44 15.36
C ALA A 184 -24.73 6.33 16.23
N SER A 185 -24.86 6.51 17.52
CA SER A 185 -24.71 5.48 18.53
C SER A 185 -25.55 4.24 18.19
#